data_77c8348bf054a6c4ca0495c51640f881
#
_entry.id   77c8348bf054a6c4ca0495c51640f881
#
_cell.length_a   1.000
_cell.length_b   1.000
_cell.length_c   1.000
_cell.angle_alpha   90.00
_cell.angle_beta   90.00
_cell.angle_gamma   90.00
#
_symmetry.space_group_name_H-M   'P 1'
#
loop_
_entity.id
_entity.type
_entity.pdbx_description
1 polymer ?
#
loop_
_entity_poly.entity_id
_entity_poly.type
_entity_poly.pdbx_seq_one_letter_code
_entity_poly.pdbx_strand_id
1 'polypeptide(L)' 'MTCEEKLQLARKLNTAEGFVDEYQNRLYEYTRNIDAYYSVENDYYNLFGRNRYSCYQSFHTILRRIIKRNRTR' A
#
# COMPACT_ATOMS: atom_id res chain seq x y z
N MET A 1 -7.25 -7.72 -14.80
CA MET A 1 -7.92 -6.67 -13.99
C MET A 1 -8.78 -5.81 -14.90
N THR A 2 -10.05 -5.63 -14.55
CA THR A 2 -10.98 -4.81 -15.34
C THR A 2 -10.73 -3.33 -15.09
N CYS A 3 -11.28 -2.45 -15.94
CA CYS A 3 -11.17 -1.00 -15.75
C CYS A 3 -11.79 -0.56 -14.43
N GLU A 4 -12.90 -1.18 -14.05
CA GLU A 4 -13.56 -0.86 -12.79
C GLU A 4 -12.71 -1.26 -11.59
N GLU A 5 -12.09 -2.43 -11.63
CA GLU A 5 -11.20 -2.89 -10.57
C GLU A 5 -9.98 -1.97 -10.44
N LYS A 6 -9.42 -1.54 -11.58
CA LYS A 6 -8.30 -0.59 -11.57
C LYS A 6 -8.70 0.74 -10.95
N LEU A 7 -9.89 1.23 -11.25
CA LEU A 7 -10.38 2.49 -10.69
C LEU A 7 -10.58 2.39 -9.18
N GLN A 8 -11.15 1.28 -8.71
CA GLN A 8 -11.32 1.05 -7.27
C GLN A 8 -9.98 0.96 -6.57
N LEU A 9 -9.02 0.24 -7.15
CA LEU A 9 -7.68 0.13 -6.59
C LEU A 9 -6.99 1.50 -6.56
N ALA A 10 -7.13 2.28 -7.64
CA ALA A 10 -6.55 3.62 -7.68
C ALA A 10 -7.10 4.51 -6.58
N ARG A 11 -8.40 4.47 -6.34
CA ARG A 11 -9.04 5.24 -5.25
C ARG A 11 -8.51 4.81 -3.90
N LYS A 12 -8.36 3.50 -3.69
CA LYS A 12 -7.85 2.94 -2.44
C LYS A 12 -6.39 3.37 -2.21
N LEU A 13 -5.55 3.22 -3.23
CA LEU A 13 -4.12 3.52 -3.11
C LEU A 13 -3.83 5.02 -3.09
N ASN A 14 -4.80 5.87 -3.42
CA ASN A 14 -4.62 7.31 -3.40
C ASN A 14 -4.49 7.88 -1.98
N THR A 15 -4.83 7.10 -0.95
CA THR A 15 -4.67 7.51 0.44
C THR A 15 -3.62 6.64 1.12
N ALA A 16 -2.93 7.20 2.14
CA ALA A 16 -1.96 6.44 2.92
C ALA A 16 -2.62 5.25 3.62
N GLU A 17 -3.80 5.47 4.18
CA GLU A 17 -4.53 4.42 4.90
C GLU A 17 -4.93 3.29 3.96
N GLY A 18 -5.41 3.61 2.76
CA GLY A 18 -5.77 2.60 1.77
C GLY A 18 -4.56 1.82 1.28
N PHE A 19 -3.42 2.51 1.09
CA PHE A 19 -2.17 1.85 0.70
C PHE A 19 -1.73 0.85 1.78
N VAL A 20 -1.77 1.26 3.05
CA VAL A 20 -1.42 0.39 4.18
C VAL A 20 -2.38 -0.80 4.27
N ASP A 21 -3.67 -0.56 4.08
CA ASP A 21 -4.67 -1.63 4.11
C ASP A 21 -4.39 -2.68 3.03
N GLU A 22 -4.10 -2.25 1.81
CA GLU A 22 -3.78 -3.17 0.71
C GLU A 22 -2.48 -3.93 1.00
N TYR A 23 -1.47 -3.25 1.56
CA TYR A 23 -0.23 -3.89 1.98
C TYR A 23 -0.49 -5.01 3.00
N GLN A 24 -1.31 -4.73 4.01
CA GLN A 24 -1.63 -5.72 5.04
C GLN A 24 -2.39 -6.92 4.45
N ASN A 25 -3.30 -6.67 3.52
CA ASN A 25 -4.02 -7.74 2.85
C ASN A 25 -3.08 -8.64 2.05
N ARG A 26 -2.03 -8.08 1.45
CA ARG A 26 -1.07 -8.83 0.64
C ARG A 26 -0.02 -9.56 1.47
N LEU A 27 0.13 -9.23 2.75
CA LEU A 27 1.08 -9.93 3.62
C LEU A 27 0.80 -11.44 3.69
N TYR A 28 -0.45 -11.84 3.51
CA TYR A 28 -0.82 -13.25 3.51
C TYR A 28 -0.34 -14.00 2.27
N GLU A 29 -0.05 -13.27 1.19
CA GLU A 29 0.36 -13.86 -0.09
C GLU A 29 1.88 -13.92 -0.26
N TYR A 30 2.63 -13.15 0.53
CA TYR A 30 4.07 -13.00 0.39
C TYR A 30 4.79 -13.46 1.64
N THR A 31 5.98 -14.06 1.44
CA THR A 31 6.79 -14.58 2.56
C THR A 31 7.45 -13.44 3.34
N ARG A 32 7.81 -12.35 2.66
CA ARG A 32 8.48 -11.22 3.29
C ARG A 32 7.64 -9.95 3.18
N ASN A 33 7.68 -9.14 4.23
CA ASN A 33 6.94 -7.89 4.28
C ASN A 33 7.35 -6.94 3.16
N ILE A 34 8.64 -6.88 2.83
CA ILE A 34 9.13 -5.98 1.79
C ILE A 34 8.60 -6.38 0.41
N ASP A 35 8.41 -7.66 0.17
CA ASP A 35 7.85 -8.12 -1.10
C ASP A 35 6.40 -7.69 -1.25
N ALA A 36 5.62 -7.76 -0.18
CA ALA A 36 4.24 -7.25 -0.18
C ALA A 36 4.21 -5.75 -0.47
N TYR A 37 5.12 -5.00 0.15
CA TYR A 37 5.22 -3.55 -0.09
C TYR A 37 5.53 -3.26 -1.56
N TYR A 38 6.53 -3.93 -2.14
CA TYR A 38 6.88 -3.70 -3.55
C TYR A 38 5.75 -4.08 -4.50
N SER A 39 4.98 -5.10 -4.17
CA SER A 39 3.81 -5.49 -4.95
C SER A 39 2.79 -4.35 -5.02
N VAL A 40 2.48 -3.72 -3.88
CA VAL A 40 1.54 -2.59 -3.84
C VAL A 40 2.13 -1.37 -4.56
N GLU A 41 3.41 -1.10 -4.35
CA GLU A 41 4.09 0.04 -4.98
C GLU A 41 4.13 -0.13 -6.51
N ASN A 42 4.32 -1.36 -6.98
CA ASN A 42 4.30 -1.64 -8.41
C ASN A 42 2.93 -1.33 -9.03
N ASP A 43 1.86 -1.71 -8.34
CA ASP A 43 0.51 -1.38 -8.80
C ASP A 43 0.27 0.13 -8.76
N TYR A 44 0.76 0.80 -7.72
CA TYR A 44 0.67 2.26 -7.64
C TYR A 44 1.39 2.93 -8.81
N TYR A 45 2.59 2.46 -9.12
CA TYR A 45 3.37 2.98 -10.25
C TYR A 45 2.62 2.80 -11.56
N ASN A 46 2.02 1.62 -11.78
CA ASN A 46 1.27 1.34 -13.00
C ASN A 46 0.03 2.23 -13.13
N LEU A 47 -0.57 2.62 -12.01
CA LEU A 47 -1.79 3.44 -12.02
C LEU A 47 -1.48 4.94 -12.09
N PHE A 48 -0.41 5.40 -11.46
CA PHE A 48 -0.13 6.82 -11.28
C PHE A 48 1.15 7.30 -11.97
N GLY A 49 1.98 6.39 -12.48
CA GLY A 49 3.23 6.72 -13.17
C GLY A 49 4.36 7.15 -12.26
N ARG A 50 4.24 6.91 -10.97
CA ARG A 50 5.27 7.26 -9.98
C ARG A 50 5.11 6.38 -8.74
N ASN A 51 6.17 6.28 -7.94
CA ASN A 51 6.11 5.59 -6.67
C ASN A 51 5.47 6.51 -5.60
N ARG A 52 4.72 5.93 -4.67
CA ARG A 52 4.12 6.70 -3.59
C ARG A 52 5.16 7.07 -2.53
N TYR A 53 6.08 6.15 -2.22
CA TYR A 53 7.14 6.36 -1.24
C TYR A 53 8.49 6.15 -1.90
N SER A 54 9.51 6.88 -1.42
CA SER A 54 10.83 6.80 -2.01
C SER A 54 11.54 5.49 -1.69
N CYS A 55 11.21 4.88 -0.55
CA CYS A 55 11.80 3.60 -0.13
C CYS A 55 10.91 2.93 0.91
N TYR A 56 11.24 1.67 1.20
CA TYR A 56 10.49 0.88 2.19
C TYR A 56 10.53 1.53 3.58
N GLN A 57 11.64 2.15 3.97
CA GLN A 57 11.75 2.80 5.27
C GLN A 57 10.77 3.97 5.41
N SER A 58 10.61 4.77 4.37
CA SER A 58 9.63 5.86 4.36
C SER A 58 8.21 5.31 4.54
N PHE A 59 7.88 4.24 3.83
CA PHE A 59 6.59 3.57 3.97
C PHE A 59 6.42 3.03 5.39
N HIS A 60 7.45 2.39 5.93
CA HIS A 60 7.39 1.78 7.26
C HIS A 60 7.09 2.81 8.35
N THR A 61 7.62 4.02 8.23
CA THR A 61 7.33 5.12 9.15
C THR A 61 5.84 5.45 9.15
N ILE A 62 5.23 5.53 7.97
CA ILE A 62 3.80 5.80 7.83
C ILE A 62 2.97 4.62 8.34
N LEU A 63 3.40 3.41 8.04
CA LEU A 63 2.74 2.19 8.51
C LEU A 63 2.65 2.16 10.03
N ARG A 64 3.75 2.42 10.72
CA ARG A 64 3.78 2.42 12.19
C ARG A 64 2.85 3.49 12.76
N ARG A 65 2.82 4.67 12.15
CA ARG A 65 1.96 5.77 12.58
C ARG A 65 0.49 5.40 12.46
N ILE A 66 0.09 4.77 11.36
CA ILE A 66 -1.30 4.37 11.12
C ILE A 66 -1.71 3.25 12.07
N ILE A 67 -0.85 2.25 12.28
CA ILE A 67 -1.13 1.16 13.21
C ILE A 67 -1.30 1.69 14.63
N LYS A 68 -0.42 2.59 15.05
CA LYS A 68 -0.48 3.19 16.38
C LYS A 68 -1.78 3.98 16.58
N ARG A 69 -2.19 4.75 15.57
CA ARG A 69 -3.44 5.51 15.62
C ARG A 69 -4.64 4.58 15.78
N ASN A 70 -4.66 3.46 15.07
CA ASN A 70 -5.76 2.51 15.14
C ASN A 70 -5.82 1.78 16.48
N ARG A 71 -4.68 1.60 17.15
CA ARG A 71 -4.62 0.93 18.46
C ARG A 71 -5.10 1.81 19.60
N THR A 72 -5.07 3.12 19.46
CA THR A 72 -5.38 4.05 20.54
C THR A 72 -6.86 4.41 20.62
N ARG A 73 -7.69 3.73 19.89
CA ARG A 73 -9.13 3.91 19.99
C ARG A 73 -9.69 3.33 21.27
#